data_1bd91ec7a9b85d975221be16189e575e
#
_entry.id   1bd91ec7a9b85d975221be16189e575e
#
_cell.length_a   1.000
_cell.length_b   1.000
_cell.length_c   1.000
_cell.angle_alpha   90.00
_cell.angle_beta   90.00
_cell.angle_gamma   90.00
#
_symmetry.space_group_name_H-M   'P 1'
#
loop_
_entity.id
_entity.type
_entity.pdbx_description
1 polymer ?
#
loop_
_entity_poly.entity_id
_entity_poly.type
_entity_poly.pdbx_seq_one_letter_code
_entity_poly.pdbx_strand_id
1 'polypeptide(L)'
;SSNFFMEIAKFRAARMLWARIVEQYAPECRCACKMIIHAETSRFNLTLFDPYVNMLRTQTEAMSAAIAGVEAITVTPFDSVYETPTGFAERIAKNQQLILKHESHLDKVADPAGGSYYIESLTASIAAEAWKQFLAIEEAGGFHKAVKEGRIKAEVEASGNSRRTALAKRKEILLGTNQYPNFNEQSEGHRPLVKSCGCGCNNHSCG
;
A
#
# COMPACT_ATOMS: atom_id res chain seq x y z
N SER A 1 3.58 -0.99 -0.58
CA SER A 1 4.99 -1.24 -0.96
C SER A 1 5.04 -2.18 -2.16
N SER A 2 6.13 -2.14 -2.91
CA SER A 2 6.39 -3.06 -4.03
C SER A 2 6.92 -4.43 -3.58
N ASN A 3 7.19 -4.61 -2.29
CA ASN A 3 7.75 -5.84 -1.76
C ASN A 3 6.68 -6.67 -1.03
N PHE A 4 6.33 -7.81 -1.62
CA PHE A 4 5.28 -8.71 -1.15
C PHE A 4 5.46 -9.14 0.32
N PHE A 5 6.65 -9.60 0.67
CA PHE A 5 6.92 -10.08 2.03
C PHE A 5 7.02 -8.96 3.06
N MET A 6 7.49 -7.79 2.65
CA MET A 6 7.49 -6.60 3.50
C MET A 6 6.07 -6.15 3.87
N GLU A 7 5.11 -6.27 2.95
CA GLU A 7 3.71 -5.96 3.24
C GLU A 7 3.11 -6.93 4.26
N ILE A 8 3.35 -8.23 4.11
CA ILE A 8 2.91 -9.23 5.09
C ILE A 8 3.47 -8.91 6.47
N ALA A 9 4.78 -8.70 6.55
CA ALA A 9 5.46 -8.40 7.81
C ALA A 9 5.02 -7.07 8.42
N LYS A 10 4.73 -6.05 7.61
CA LYS A 10 4.22 -4.75 8.05
C LYS A 10 2.90 -4.87 8.81
N PHE A 11 1.93 -5.60 8.28
CA PHE A 11 0.64 -5.79 8.95
C PHE A 11 0.77 -6.60 10.26
N ARG A 12 1.64 -7.61 10.26
CA ARG A 12 1.95 -8.38 11.48
C ARG A 12 2.60 -7.50 12.54
N ALA A 13 3.63 -6.71 12.18
CA ALA A 13 4.29 -5.76 13.06
C ALA A 13 3.32 -4.69 13.58
N ALA A 14 2.43 -4.16 12.74
CA ALA A 14 1.43 -3.18 13.15
C ALA A 14 0.52 -3.70 14.27
N ARG A 15 0.05 -4.95 14.18
CA ARG A 15 -0.75 -5.57 15.26
C ARG A 15 0.01 -5.71 16.56
N MET A 16 1.28 -6.11 16.49
CA MET A 16 2.12 -6.23 17.69
C MET A 16 2.33 -4.87 18.37
N LEU A 17 2.66 -3.85 17.59
CA LEU A 17 2.88 -2.50 18.11
C LEU A 17 1.60 -1.87 18.66
N TRP A 18 0.47 -2.06 17.97
CA TRP A 18 -0.83 -1.61 18.45
C TRP A 18 -1.17 -2.20 19.81
N ALA A 19 -1.07 -3.53 19.94
CA ALA A 19 -1.32 -4.19 21.22
C ALA A 19 -0.44 -3.64 22.33
N ARG A 20 0.86 -3.46 22.07
CA ARG A 20 1.82 -2.91 23.03
C ARG A 20 1.48 -1.48 23.48
N ILE A 21 1.03 -0.64 22.55
CA ILE A 21 0.64 0.74 22.87
C ILE A 21 -0.66 0.75 23.68
N VAL A 22 -1.68 0.02 23.24
CA VAL A 22 -2.99 0.02 23.90
C VAL A 22 -2.95 -0.60 25.29
N GLU A 23 -2.11 -1.59 25.53
CA GLU A 23 -1.92 -2.19 26.86
C GLU A 23 -1.44 -1.16 27.92
N GLN A 24 -0.71 -0.12 27.50
CA GLN A 24 -0.25 0.92 28.42
C GLN A 24 -1.40 1.80 28.96
N TYR A 25 -2.53 1.82 28.27
CA TYR A 25 -3.73 2.55 28.70
C TYR A 25 -4.64 1.71 29.59
N ALA A 26 -4.24 0.48 29.96
CA ALA A 26 -4.97 -0.45 30.81
C ALA A 26 -6.46 -0.55 30.44
N PRO A 27 -6.81 -0.94 29.20
CA PRO A 27 -8.19 -0.98 28.76
C PRO A 27 -8.99 -2.02 29.54
N GLU A 28 -10.26 -1.72 29.86
CA GLU A 28 -11.17 -2.64 30.56
C GLU A 28 -11.37 -3.96 29.82
N CYS A 29 -11.36 -3.90 28.47
CA CYS A 29 -11.47 -5.08 27.61
C CYS A 29 -10.17 -5.29 26.81
N ARG A 30 -9.59 -6.49 26.94
CA ARG A 30 -8.45 -6.91 26.09
C ARG A 30 -8.77 -6.94 24.59
N CYS A 31 -10.05 -6.89 24.21
CA CYS A 31 -10.45 -6.75 22.80
C CYS A 31 -9.93 -5.47 22.14
N ALA A 32 -9.71 -4.39 22.93
CA ALA A 32 -9.13 -3.14 22.44
C ALA A 32 -7.68 -3.30 21.90
N CYS A 33 -6.95 -4.31 22.40
CA CYS A 33 -5.62 -4.63 21.93
C CYS A 33 -5.61 -5.31 20.55
N LYS A 34 -6.77 -5.74 20.03
CA LYS A 34 -6.88 -6.32 18.71
C LYS A 34 -7.08 -5.21 17.67
N MET A 35 -6.08 -5.01 16.82
CA MET A 35 -6.18 -4.07 15.72
C MET A 35 -7.03 -4.65 14.59
N ILE A 36 -8.06 -3.93 14.18
CA ILE A 36 -8.84 -4.22 12.97
C ILE A 36 -8.20 -3.47 11.80
N ILE A 37 -7.83 -4.18 10.75
CA ILE A 37 -7.11 -3.62 9.61
C ILE A 37 -7.97 -3.71 8.35
N HIS A 38 -8.21 -2.56 7.73
CA HIS A 38 -8.69 -2.47 6.36
C HIS A 38 -7.51 -2.11 5.45
N ALA A 39 -7.19 -2.96 4.50
CA ALA A 39 -6.15 -2.74 3.52
C ALA A 39 -6.73 -2.28 2.18
N GLU A 40 -6.05 -1.36 1.52
CA GLU A 40 -6.36 -0.94 0.16
C GLU A 40 -5.13 -1.16 -0.72
N THR A 41 -5.33 -1.65 -1.95
CA THR A 41 -4.25 -1.81 -2.92
C THR A 41 -3.67 -0.46 -3.31
N SER A 42 -2.35 -0.40 -3.47
CA SER A 42 -1.63 0.85 -3.66
C SER A 42 -1.74 1.36 -5.10
N ARG A 43 -2.14 2.60 -5.28
CA ARG A 43 -2.07 3.27 -6.58
C ARG A 43 -0.65 3.63 -7.01
N PHE A 44 0.32 3.54 -6.11
CA PHE A 44 1.69 3.95 -6.35
C PHE A 44 2.42 3.08 -7.39
N ASN A 45 1.99 1.84 -7.57
CA ASN A 45 2.54 0.92 -8.57
C ASN A 45 1.73 0.86 -9.87
N LEU A 46 0.56 1.49 -9.90
CA LEU A 46 -0.27 1.48 -11.10
C LEU A 46 0.34 2.39 -12.17
N THR A 47 0.28 1.94 -13.41
CA THR A 47 0.89 2.60 -14.57
C THR A 47 -0.15 2.92 -15.63
N LEU A 48 0.15 3.96 -16.42
CA LEU A 48 -0.63 4.30 -17.62
C LEU A 48 -0.30 3.36 -18.78
N PHE A 49 0.97 2.94 -18.86
CA PHE A 49 1.47 2.03 -19.89
C PHE A 49 1.17 0.60 -19.49
N ASP A 50 0.74 -0.19 -20.47
CA ASP A 50 0.32 -1.58 -20.30
C ASP A 50 -0.71 -1.74 -19.15
N PRO A 51 -1.87 -1.07 -19.25
CA PRO A 51 -2.79 -0.88 -18.13
C PRO A 51 -3.38 -2.19 -17.59
N TYR A 52 -3.50 -3.22 -18.42
CA TYR A 52 -4.01 -4.51 -17.99
C TYR A 52 -3.06 -5.25 -17.02
N VAL A 53 -1.77 -4.93 -17.05
CA VAL A 53 -0.81 -5.46 -16.06
C VAL A 53 -1.11 -4.94 -14.64
N ASN A 54 -1.83 -3.83 -14.51
CA ASN A 54 -2.30 -3.35 -13.23
C ASN A 54 -3.20 -4.36 -12.51
N MET A 55 -3.98 -5.18 -13.24
CA MET A 55 -4.78 -6.24 -12.64
C MET A 55 -3.90 -7.27 -11.90
N LEU A 56 -2.75 -7.64 -12.49
CA LEU A 56 -1.81 -8.56 -11.87
C LEU A 56 -1.14 -7.96 -10.63
N ARG A 57 -0.83 -6.65 -10.68
CA ARG A 57 -0.26 -5.93 -9.53
C ARG A 57 -1.23 -5.90 -8.37
N THR A 58 -2.48 -5.46 -8.61
CA THR A 58 -3.50 -5.39 -7.56
C THR A 58 -3.87 -6.77 -7.01
N GLN A 59 -3.80 -7.84 -7.83
CA GLN A 59 -3.98 -9.22 -7.37
C GLN A 59 -2.91 -9.63 -6.37
N THR A 60 -1.63 -9.37 -6.67
CA THR A 60 -0.53 -9.72 -5.77
C THR A 60 -0.54 -8.87 -4.49
N GLU A 61 -0.93 -7.59 -4.59
CA GLU A 61 -1.11 -6.72 -3.43
C GLU A 61 -2.25 -7.22 -2.51
N ALA A 62 -3.42 -7.54 -3.08
CA ALA A 62 -4.53 -8.10 -2.34
C ALA A 62 -4.18 -9.46 -1.69
N MET A 63 -3.43 -10.31 -2.40
CA MET A 63 -2.96 -11.59 -1.88
C MET A 63 -2.03 -11.40 -0.68
N SER A 64 -1.11 -10.41 -0.71
CA SER A 64 -0.24 -10.13 0.43
C SER A 64 -1.03 -9.70 1.68
N ALA A 65 -2.07 -8.89 1.50
CA ALA A 65 -2.96 -8.47 2.57
C ALA A 65 -3.79 -9.64 3.13
N ALA A 66 -4.30 -10.52 2.26
CA ALA A 66 -5.04 -11.72 2.66
C ALA A 66 -4.16 -12.68 3.49
N ILE A 67 -2.91 -12.93 3.07
CA ILE A 67 -1.95 -13.76 3.79
C ILE A 67 -1.58 -13.11 5.15
N ALA A 68 -1.49 -11.79 5.21
CA ALA A 68 -1.27 -11.07 6.46
C ALA A 68 -2.50 -11.07 7.40
N GLY A 69 -3.61 -11.63 6.96
CA GLY A 69 -4.83 -11.80 7.75
C GLY A 69 -5.54 -10.49 8.07
N VAL A 70 -5.59 -9.53 7.15
CA VAL A 70 -6.38 -8.31 7.34
C VAL A 70 -7.87 -8.62 7.29
N GLU A 71 -8.69 -7.83 8.02
CA GLU A 71 -10.12 -8.08 8.16
C GLU A 71 -10.93 -7.63 6.92
N ALA A 72 -10.44 -6.62 6.21
CA ALA A 72 -11.09 -6.11 4.99
C ALA A 72 -10.06 -5.69 3.95
N ILE A 73 -10.39 -5.89 2.67
CA ILE A 73 -9.55 -5.51 1.53
C ILE A 73 -10.39 -4.73 0.52
N THR A 74 -9.87 -3.61 0.06
CA THR A 74 -10.36 -2.89 -1.11
C THR A 74 -9.35 -3.02 -2.24
N VAL A 75 -9.78 -3.53 -3.39
CA VAL A 75 -8.98 -3.61 -4.59
C VAL A 75 -9.31 -2.43 -5.51
N THR A 76 -8.31 -1.64 -5.83
CA THR A 76 -8.44 -0.51 -6.76
C THR A 76 -8.58 -1.05 -8.19
N PRO A 77 -9.60 -0.62 -8.96
CA PRO A 77 -9.75 -0.98 -10.37
C PRO A 77 -8.51 -0.59 -11.19
N PHE A 78 -8.12 -1.40 -12.15
CA PHE A 78 -6.89 -1.26 -12.91
C PHE A 78 -6.83 0.02 -13.76
N ASP A 79 -8.00 0.55 -14.17
CA ASP A 79 -8.17 1.75 -14.99
C ASP A 79 -8.20 3.06 -14.19
N SER A 80 -8.24 2.98 -12.87
CA SER A 80 -8.41 4.13 -11.96
C SER A 80 -7.31 5.20 -12.04
N VAL A 81 -6.21 4.96 -12.76
CA VAL A 81 -5.11 5.91 -12.94
C VAL A 81 -5.29 6.78 -14.18
N TYR A 82 -6.13 6.39 -15.13
CA TYR A 82 -6.29 7.11 -16.39
C TYR A 82 -7.74 7.46 -16.73
N GLU A 83 -8.71 6.81 -16.11
CA GLU A 83 -10.13 7.13 -16.32
C GLU A 83 -10.97 6.86 -15.06
N THR A 84 -12.21 7.31 -15.08
CA THR A 84 -13.18 6.89 -14.07
C THR A 84 -13.41 5.38 -14.22
N PRO A 85 -13.31 4.60 -13.12
CA PRO A 85 -13.44 3.16 -13.18
C PRO A 85 -14.65 2.70 -13.98
N THR A 86 -14.39 1.82 -14.94
CA THR A 86 -15.44 1.20 -15.75
C THR A 86 -16.10 0.06 -14.98
N GLY A 87 -17.36 -0.25 -15.28
CA GLY A 87 -18.04 -1.40 -14.67
C GLY A 87 -17.32 -2.73 -14.91
N PHE A 88 -16.55 -2.85 -16.01
CA PHE A 88 -15.69 -4.00 -16.26
C PHE A 88 -14.53 -4.06 -15.25
N ALA A 89 -13.81 -2.96 -15.07
CA ALA A 89 -12.67 -2.90 -14.15
C ALA A 89 -13.10 -3.10 -12.69
N GLU A 90 -14.24 -2.53 -12.27
CA GLU A 90 -14.84 -2.76 -10.96
C GLU A 90 -15.19 -4.24 -10.73
N ARG A 91 -15.77 -4.88 -11.76
CA ARG A 91 -16.07 -6.32 -11.72
C ARG A 91 -14.79 -7.16 -11.56
N ILE A 92 -13.73 -6.83 -12.30
CA ILE A 92 -12.43 -7.51 -12.17
C ILE A 92 -11.86 -7.33 -10.77
N ALA A 93 -11.84 -6.12 -10.23
CA ALA A 93 -11.35 -5.82 -8.89
C ALA A 93 -12.08 -6.62 -7.80
N LYS A 94 -13.40 -6.80 -7.96
CA LYS A 94 -14.21 -7.64 -7.08
C LYS A 94 -13.90 -9.12 -7.26
N ASN A 95 -13.77 -9.59 -8.51
CA ASN A 95 -13.49 -10.99 -8.81
C ASN A 95 -12.10 -11.41 -8.30
N GLN A 96 -11.11 -10.53 -8.30
CA GLN A 96 -9.80 -10.79 -7.72
C GLN A 96 -9.91 -11.26 -6.26
N GLN A 97 -10.74 -10.61 -5.45
CA GLN A 97 -10.97 -11.00 -4.06
C GLN A 97 -11.74 -12.33 -3.95
N LEU A 98 -12.71 -12.57 -4.85
CA LEU A 98 -13.47 -13.81 -4.89
C LEU A 98 -12.58 -15.01 -5.26
N ILE A 99 -11.62 -14.83 -6.18
CA ILE A 99 -10.61 -15.84 -6.51
C ILE A 99 -9.77 -16.18 -5.28
N LEU A 100 -9.26 -15.18 -4.55
CA LEU A 100 -8.46 -15.42 -3.34
C LEU A 100 -9.25 -16.20 -2.28
N LYS A 101 -10.56 -15.97 -2.19
CA LYS A 101 -11.43 -16.63 -1.24
C LYS A 101 -11.87 -18.02 -1.69
N HIS A 102 -12.42 -18.15 -2.91
CA HIS A 102 -13.14 -19.34 -3.34
C HIS A 102 -12.31 -20.34 -4.14
N GLU A 103 -11.29 -19.87 -4.84
CA GLU A 103 -10.41 -20.73 -5.64
C GLU A 103 -9.07 -20.98 -4.96
N SER A 104 -8.48 -19.94 -4.35
CA SER A 104 -7.21 -20.06 -3.63
C SER A 104 -7.37 -20.42 -2.14
N HIS A 105 -8.59 -20.35 -1.60
CA HIS A 105 -8.93 -20.74 -0.23
C HIS A 105 -8.08 -20.06 0.87
N LEU A 106 -7.64 -18.82 0.64
CA LEU A 106 -6.80 -18.09 1.61
C LEU A 106 -7.56 -17.72 2.90
N ASP A 107 -8.88 -17.84 2.90
CA ASP A 107 -9.73 -17.64 4.07
C ASP A 107 -9.80 -18.87 5.03
N LYS A 108 -9.20 -20.00 4.65
CA LYS A 108 -9.27 -21.25 5.41
C LYS A 108 -8.15 -21.44 6.42
N VAL A 109 -7.11 -20.63 6.34
CA VAL A 109 -5.92 -20.75 7.18
C VAL A 109 -5.70 -19.45 7.94
N ALA A 110 -5.63 -19.56 9.27
CA ALA A 110 -5.24 -18.44 10.11
C ALA A 110 -3.72 -18.29 10.10
N ASP A 111 -3.25 -17.06 9.83
CA ASP A 111 -1.82 -16.71 9.80
C ASP A 111 -0.94 -17.70 9.00
N PRO A 112 -1.19 -17.85 7.69
CA PRO A 112 -0.43 -18.81 6.88
C PRO A 112 1.06 -18.47 6.77
N ALA A 113 1.47 -17.25 7.12
CA ALA A 113 2.86 -16.81 7.18
C ALA A 113 3.53 -17.13 8.52
N GLY A 114 2.76 -17.56 9.53
CA GLY A 114 3.26 -17.91 10.87
C GLY A 114 4.27 -19.04 10.84
N GLY A 115 5.37 -18.89 11.58
CA GLY A 115 6.47 -19.87 11.65
C GLY A 115 7.45 -19.84 10.47
N SER A 116 7.23 -19.00 9.46
CA SER A 116 8.23 -18.75 8.42
C SER A 116 9.39 -17.96 9.01
N TYR A 117 10.59 -18.53 9.06
CA TYR A 117 11.78 -17.87 9.61
C TYR A 117 12.02 -16.49 9.00
N TYR A 118 11.84 -16.36 7.70
CA TYR A 118 12.03 -15.10 6.98
C TYR A 118 10.99 -14.06 7.41
N ILE A 119 9.72 -14.43 7.41
CA ILE A 119 8.62 -13.51 7.77
C ILE A 119 8.70 -13.10 9.24
N GLU A 120 9.01 -14.03 10.14
CA GLU A 120 9.16 -13.75 11.58
C GLU A 120 10.32 -12.78 11.84
N SER A 121 11.49 -13.04 11.24
CA SER A 121 12.66 -12.15 11.34
C SER A 121 12.36 -10.75 10.76
N LEU A 122 11.72 -10.69 9.61
CA LEU A 122 11.35 -9.44 8.97
C LEU A 122 10.31 -8.65 9.80
N THR A 123 9.33 -9.35 10.36
CA THR A 123 8.32 -8.76 11.25
C THR A 123 8.97 -8.13 12.49
N ALA A 124 9.89 -8.86 13.13
CA ALA A 124 10.62 -8.36 14.29
C ALA A 124 11.47 -7.13 13.95
N SER A 125 12.16 -7.14 12.82
CA SER A 125 13.00 -6.04 12.37
C SER A 125 12.18 -4.79 12.04
N ILE A 126 11.05 -4.95 11.34
CA ILE A 126 10.13 -3.84 11.03
C ILE A 126 9.53 -3.28 12.32
N ALA A 127 9.10 -4.15 13.25
CA ALA A 127 8.54 -3.71 14.53
C ALA A 127 9.56 -2.91 15.35
N ALA A 128 10.82 -3.38 15.42
CA ALA A 128 11.88 -2.69 16.15
C ALA A 128 12.17 -1.30 15.56
N GLU A 129 12.30 -1.19 14.24
CA GLU A 129 12.59 0.10 13.59
C GLU A 129 11.40 1.06 13.67
N ALA A 130 10.18 0.57 13.48
CA ALA A 130 8.96 1.38 13.63
C ALA A 130 8.80 1.87 15.08
N TRP A 131 9.11 1.04 16.07
CA TRP A 131 9.08 1.43 17.48
C TRP A 131 10.07 2.53 17.78
N LYS A 132 11.30 2.42 17.28
CA LYS A 132 12.33 3.43 17.41
C LYS A 132 11.90 4.77 16.81
N GLN A 133 11.29 4.77 15.62
CA GLN A 133 10.77 5.98 14.99
C GLN A 133 9.60 6.56 15.78
N PHE A 134 8.71 5.73 16.30
CA PHE A 134 7.62 6.17 17.17
C PHE A 134 8.14 6.90 18.40
N LEU A 135 9.11 6.34 19.13
CA LEU A 135 9.70 6.99 20.29
C LEU A 135 10.36 8.32 19.93
N ALA A 136 11.08 8.39 18.82
CA ALA A 136 11.72 9.64 18.37
C ALA A 136 10.71 10.75 18.02
N ILE A 137 9.52 10.37 17.53
CA ILE A 137 8.42 11.32 17.27
C ILE A 137 7.80 11.80 18.60
N GLU A 138 7.59 10.89 19.55
CA GLU A 138 7.04 11.23 20.88
C GLU A 138 7.99 12.14 21.67
N GLU A 139 9.28 11.85 21.69
CA GLU A 139 10.32 12.69 22.32
C GLU A 139 10.39 14.10 21.70
N ALA A 140 10.12 14.23 20.40
CA ALA A 140 10.07 15.52 19.71
C ALA A 140 8.79 16.34 19.98
N GLY A 141 7.86 15.80 20.76
CA GLY A 141 6.59 16.45 21.15
C GLY A 141 5.36 15.91 20.43
N GLY A 142 5.44 14.68 19.91
CA GLY A 142 4.34 13.91 19.37
C GLY A 142 4.07 14.13 17.88
N PHE A 143 3.27 13.22 17.32
CA PHE A 143 2.98 13.18 15.89
C PHE A 143 2.35 14.47 15.35
N HIS A 144 1.41 15.07 16.10
CA HIS A 144 0.73 16.29 15.67
C HIS A 144 1.72 17.47 15.47
N LYS A 145 2.68 17.63 16.38
CA LYS A 145 3.72 18.65 16.27
C LYS A 145 4.63 18.37 15.07
N ALA A 146 5.09 17.13 14.91
CA ALA A 146 5.95 16.72 13.80
C ALA A 146 5.29 16.93 12.41
N VAL A 147 3.97 16.76 12.32
CA VAL A 147 3.20 17.07 11.09
C VAL A 147 3.13 18.58 10.85
N LYS A 148 2.83 19.40 11.90
CA LYS A 148 2.78 20.87 11.77
C LYS A 148 4.12 21.48 11.37
N GLU A 149 5.21 20.95 11.88
CA GLU A 149 6.58 21.38 11.54
C GLU A 149 7.04 20.87 10.15
N GLY A 150 6.24 20.04 9.49
CA GLY A 150 6.54 19.53 8.15
C GLY A 150 7.58 18.40 8.12
N ARG A 151 8.06 17.93 9.27
CA ARG A 151 9.07 16.86 9.37
C ARG A 151 8.62 15.58 8.69
N ILE A 152 7.41 15.10 9.02
CA ILE A 152 6.86 13.86 8.43
C ILE A 152 6.72 14.00 6.92
N LYS A 153 6.25 15.17 6.45
CA LYS A 153 6.11 15.45 5.02
C LYS A 153 7.46 15.38 4.31
N ALA A 154 8.49 15.99 4.86
CA ALA A 154 9.84 16.00 4.30
C ALA A 154 10.42 14.57 4.19
N GLU A 155 10.26 13.74 5.22
CA GLU A 155 10.72 12.35 5.24
C GLU A 155 10.01 11.50 4.17
N VAL A 156 8.68 11.66 4.02
CA VAL A 156 7.88 10.96 3.00
C VAL A 156 8.28 11.41 1.59
N GLU A 157 8.46 12.71 1.37
CA GLU A 157 8.90 13.25 0.07
C GLU A 157 10.31 12.78 -0.29
N ALA A 158 11.23 12.74 0.65
CA ALA A 158 12.59 12.22 0.44
C ALA A 158 12.57 10.75 0.01
N SER A 159 11.77 9.92 0.68
CA SER A 159 11.56 8.51 0.33
C SER A 159 10.94 8.36 -1.06
N GLY A 160 9.90 9.13 -1.37
CA GLY A 160 9.25 9.15 -2.69
C GLY A 160 10.21 9.54 -3.82
N ASN A 161 11.03 10.57 -3.60
CA ASN A 161 12.00 11.04 -4.58
C ASN A 161 13.14 10.03 -4.80
N SER A 162 13.59 9.36 -3.73
CA SER A 162 14.56 8.27 -3.84
C SER A 162 14.05 7.16 -4.76
N ARG A 163 12.80 6.75 -4.60
CA ARG A 163 12.20 5.72 -5.44
C ARG A 163 11.99 6.18 -6.88
N ARG A 164 11.52 7.42 -7.11
CA ARG A 164 11.41 7.97 -8.47
C ARG A 164 12.76 7.96 -9.18
N THR A 165 13.82 8.31 -8.46
CA THR A 165 15.19 8.26 -8.98
C THR A 165 15.63 6.84 -9.29
N ALA A 166 15.29 5.87 -8.45
CA ALA A 166 15.60 4.46 -8.68
C ALA A 166 14.90 3.92 -9.94
N LEU A 167 13.62 4.26 -10.13
CA LEU A 167 12.85 3.91 -11.33
C LEU A 167 13.44 4.58 -12.59
N ALA A 168 13.75 5.87 -12.52
CA ALA A 168 14.35 6.61 -13.64
C ALA A 168 15.71 6.04 -14.05
N LYS A 169 16.50 5.59 -13.08
CA LYS A 169 17.82 4.96 -13.31
C LYS A 169 17.73 3.45 -13.60
N ARG A 170 16.53 2.90 -13.74
CA ARG A 170 16.28 1.45 -13.94
C ARG A 170 16.88 0.55 -12.86
N LYS A 171 17.10 1.06 -11.65
CA LYS A 171 17.49 0.26 -10.49
C LYS A 171 16.31 -0.52 -9.91
N GLU A 172 15.10 0.01 -10.04
CA GLU A 172 13.85 -0.71 -9.81
C GLU A 172 13.14 -0.90 -11.14
N ILE A 173 12.55 -2.08 -11.32
CA ILE A 173 11.80 -2.44 -12.52
C ILE A 173 10.32 -2.12 -12.30
N LEU A 174 9.75 -1.36 -13.22
CA LEU A 174 8.32 -1.16 -13.35
C LEU A 174 7.93 -1.67 -14.75
N LEU A 175 7.38 -2.86 -14.78
CA LEU A 175 7.06 -3.61 -16.00
C LEU A 175 6.11 -2.79 -16.89
N GLY A 176 6.34 -2.81 -18.20
CA GLY A 176 5.57 -2.03 -19.17
C GLY A 176 5.97 -0.55 -19.23
N THR A 177 6.68 -0.01 -18.22
CA THR A 177 7.04 1.41 -18.14
C THR A 177 8.53 1.65 -18.41
N ASN A 178 9.41 1.15 -17.53
CA ASN A 178 10.85 1.34 -17.70
C ASN A 178 11.58 0.10 -18.20
N GLN A 179 10.90 -1.04 -18.21
CA GLN A 179 11.39 -2.30 -18.76
C GLN A 179 10.25 -3.12 -19.33
N TYR A 180 10.51 -3.95 -20.33
CA TYR A 180 9.54 -4.80 -21.06
C TYR A 180 8.33 -4.01 -21.61
N PRO A 181 8.55 -2.92 -22.39
CA PRO A 181 7.46 -2.12 -22.94
C PRO A 181 6.64 -2.93 -23.95
N ASN A 182 5.35 -2.64 -24.02
CA ASN A 182 4.50 -3.14 -25.10
C ASN A 182 4.69 -2.23 -26.32
N PHE A 183 5.44 -2.68 -27.32
CA PHE A 183 5.74 -1.90 -28.52
C PHE A 183 4.53 -1.64 -29.45
N ASN A 184 3.44 -2.39 -29.23
CA ASN A 184 2.21 -2.22 -30.01
C ASN A 184 1.17 -1.34 -29.30
N GLU A 185 1.53 -0.78 -28.13
CA GLU A 185 0.64 0.06 -27.38
C GLU A 185 0.44 1.41 -28.08
N GLN A 186 -0.84 1.73 -28.33
CA GLN A 186 -1.24 3.04 -28.83
C GLN A 186 -1.69 3.88 -27.65
N SER A 187 -1.01 5.01 -27.41
CA SER A 187 -1.30 5.91 -26.29
C SER A 187 -2.57 6.75 -26.44
N GLU A 188 -3.33 6.51 -27.50
CA GLU A 188 -4.56 7.25 -27.79
C GLU A 188 -5.67 6.84 -26.79
N GLY A 189 -5.88 7.67 -25.79
CA GLY A 189 -6.98 7.54 -24.82
C GLY A 189 -6.57 7.53 -23.35
N HIS A 190 -5.34 7.19 -23.01
CA HIS A 190 -4.89 7.09 -21.63
C HIS A 190 -4.34 8.44 -21.13
N ARG A 191 -5.21 9.41 -20.86
CA ARG A 191 -4.80 10.66 -20.20
C ARG A 191 -4.90 10.49 -18.68
N PRO A 192 -3.87 10.88 -17.90
CA PRO A 192 -3.98 10.86 -16.46
C PRO A 192 -5.15 11.72 -16.01
N LEU A 193 -5.96 11.20 -15.08
CA LEU A 193 -7.00 11.99 -14.44
C LEU A 193 -6.32 13.15 -13.69
N VAL A 194 -6.34 14.32 -14.28
CA VAL A 194 -6.00 15.55 -13.56
C VAL A 194 -7.13 15.75 -12.56
N LYS A 195 -6.86 15.59 -11.27
CA LYS A 195 -7.81 16.01 -10.24
C LYS A 195 -8.04 17.50 -10.45
N SER A 196 -9.22 17.88 -10.94
CA SER A 196 -9.63 19.27 -10.94
C SER A 196 -9.65 19.70 -9.46
N CYS A 197 -8.73 20.58 -9.11
CA CYS A 197 -8.77 21.27 -7.85
C CYS A 197 -10.12 21.99 -7.80
N GLY A 198 -10.97 21.68 -6.83
CA GLY A 198 -12.29 22.32 -6.67
C GLY A 198 -12.23 23.79 -6.23
N CYS A 199 -11.08 24.41 -6.25
CA CYS A 199 -10.91 25.85 -6.16
C CYS A 199 -11.03 26.40 -7.59
N GLY A 200 -12.00 27.25 -7.86
CA GLY A 200 -12.26 27.91 -9.16
C GLY A 200 -11.11 28.80 -9.67
N CYS A 201 -9.88 28.31 -9.60
CA CYS A 201 -8.69 28.96 -10.12
C CYS A 201 -8.55 28.60 -11.59
N ASN A 202 -8.79 29.57 -12.46
CA ASN A 202 -8.43 29.53 -13.86
C ASN A 202 -6.94 29.16 -14.02
N ASN A 203 -6.69 28.19 -14.90
CA ASN A 203 -5.40 27.70 -15.38
C ASN A 203 -4.25 28.72 -15.33
N HIS A 204 -3.54 28.83 -14.22
CA HIS A 204 -2.13 29.22 -14.18
C HIS A 204 -1.61 29.07 -12.74
N SER A 205 -0.55 28.27 -12.60
CA SER A 205 0.23 28.09 -11.36
C SER A 205 -0.42 27.26 -10.24
N CYS A 206 -0.33 25.93 -10.33
CA CYS A 206 -0.04 25.07 -9.19
C CYS A 206 1.34 24.44 -9.45
N GLY A 207 2.39 25.05 -8.86
CA GLY A 207 3.73 24.53 -8.78
C GLY A 207 3.83 23.44 -7.71
#